data_35a93bd22113fba4d0d4904bcabaae8e
#
_entry.id   35a93bd22113fba4d0d4904bcabaae8e
#
_cell.length_a   1.000
_cell.length_b   1.000
_cell.length_c   1.000
_cell.angle_alpha   90.00
_cell.angle_beta   90.00
_cell.angle_gamma   90.00
#
_symmetry.space_group_name_H-M   'P 1'
#
loop_
_entity.id
_entity.type
_entity.pdbx_description
1 polymer ?
#
loop_
_entity_poly.entity_id
_entity_poly.type
_entity_poly.pdbx_seq_one_letter_code
_entity_poly.pdbx_strand_id
1 'polypeptide(L)'
;GVGGPGAMAEKMTFLSQLSSHLEKVRNKRRGYILCGGWELMAHHADAEDAGNSSSLPGLSASERGWLLDLFSSGYSDAFSEGDPELGAYTWWPDGDDAGGLRTDTHIISEILLERVRRAYIYDEKALSRHAPVVIDYDLTL
;
A
#
# COMPACT_ATOMS: atom_id res chain seq x y z
N GLY A 1 4.51 12.31 -2.99
CA GLY A 1 4.73 13.74 -2.82
C GLY A 1 6.19 14.06 -2.60
N VAL A 2 6.76 14.89 -3.47
CA VAL A 2 8.10 15.46 -3.27
C VAL A 2 7.99 16.47 -2.15
N GLY A 3 7.94 16.01 -0.91
CA GLY A 3 7.84 16.85 0.27
C GLY A 3 9.21 17.42 0.63
N GLY A 4 9.24 18.69 1.03
CA GLY A 4 10.42 19.31 1.62
C GLY A 4 10.86 18.60 2.91
N PRO A 5 11.90 19.07 3.60
CA PRO A 5 12.51 18.40 4.77
C PRO A 5 11.56 18.04 5.92
N GLY A 6 10.38 18.66 6.00
CA GLY A 6 9.35 18.37 7.01
C GLY A 6 8.34 17.28 6.61
N ALA A 7 8.22 16.94 5.33
CA ALA A 7 7.15 16.07 4.84
C ALA A 7 7.24 14.63 5.39
N MET A 8 8.45 14.11 5.58
CA MET A 8 8.64 12.80 6.20
C MET A 8 8.18 12.80 7.66
N ALA A 9 8.49 13.82 8.42
CA ALA A 9 8.06 13.95 9.82
C ALA A 9 6.53 14.05 9.93
N GLU A 10 5.90 14.82 9.04
CA GLU A 10 4.44 14.92 8.97
C GLU A 10 3.80 13.60 8.60
N LYS A 11 4.33 12.88 7.60
CA LYS A 11 3.87 11.56 7.20
C LYS A 11 3.97 10.57 8.37
N MET A 12 5.11 10.49 9.05
CA MET A 12 5.30 9.60 10.20
C MET A 12 4.38 9.95 11.37
N THR A 13 4.09 11.24 11.57
CA THR A 13 3.11 11.69 12.56
C THR A 13 1.71 11.20 12.22
N PHE A 14 1.29 11.34 10.96
CA PHE A 14 0.01 10.82 10.48
C PHE A 14 -0.08 9.30 10.65
N LEU A 15 0.95 8.56 10.23
CA LEU A 15 0.98 7.10 10.33
C LEU A 15 0.90 6.62 11.79
N SER A 16 1.57 7.31 12.72
CA SER A 16 1.48 7.04 14.17
C SER A 16 0.07 7.27 14.72
N GLN A 17 -0.60 8.34 14.31
CA GLN A 17 -1.98 8.62 14.72
C GLN A 17 -2.94 7.58 14.14
N LEU A 18 -2.73 7.17 12.88
CA LEU A 18 -3.49 6.11 12.25
C LEU A 18 -3.32 4.77 13.00
N SER A 19 -2.10 4.37 13.34
CA SER A 19 -1.85 3.18 14.16
C SER A 19 -2.64 3.19 15.46
N SER A 20 -2.62 4.32 16.17
CA SER A 20 -3.36 4.47 17.43
C SER A 20 -4.87 4.33 17.23
N HIS A 21 -5.40 4.75 16.08
CA HIS A 21 -6.80 4.56 15.73
C HIS A 21 -7.10 3.08 15.41
N LEU A 22 -6.28 2.47 14.57
CA LEU A 22 -6.44 1.09 14.12
C LEU A 22 -6.35 0.10 15.29
N GLU A 23 -5.48 0.34 16.26
CA GLU A 23 -5.40 -0.47 17.49
C GLU A 23 -6.72 -0.46 18.26
N LYS A 24 -7.37 0.71 18.38
CA LYS A 24 -8.67 0.84 19.08
C LYS A 24 -9.80 0.10 18.35
N VAL A 25 -9.75 0.01 17.03
CA VAL A 25 -10.82 -0.61 16.23
C VAL A 25 -10.58 -2.08 15.94
N ARG A 26 -9.34 -2.55 16.02
CA ARG A 26 -8.94 -3.95 15.76
C ARG A 26 -9.79 -4.98 16.54
N ASN A 27 -10.09 -4.69 17.80
CA ASN A 27 -10.85 -5.58 18.67
C ASN A 27 -12.38 -5.53 18.46
N LYS A 28 -12.82 -4.67 17.57
CA LYS A 28 -14.24 -4.54 17.23
C LYS A 28 -14.56 -5.50 16.10
N ARG A 29 -15.00 -6.67 16.28
CA ARG A 29 -15.43 -7.70 15.30
C ARG A 29 -16.00 -7.16 13.96
N ARG A 30 -15.33 -6.20 13.36
CA ARG A 30 -15.67 -5.57 12.08
C ARG A 30 -14.48 -5.66 11.15
N GLY A 31 -14.74 -5.94 9.88
CA GLY A 31 -13.75 -5.82 8.83
C GLY A 31 -13.55 -4.35 8.44
N TYR A 32 -12.33 -3.95 8.25
CA TYR A 32 -11.94 -2.63 7.74
C TYR A 32 -11.20 -2.81 6.43
N ILE A 33 -11.53 -1.98 5.47
CA ILE A 33 -10.80 -1.82 4.21
C ILE A 33 -10.33 -0.37 4.17
N LEU A 34 -9.04 -0.17 4.13
CA LEU A 34 -8.39 1.14 4.11
C LEU A 34 -7.80 1.35 2.72
N CYS A 35 -8.34 2.30 1.98
CA CYS A 35 -7.90 2.66 0.64
C CYS A 35 -7.32 4.06 0.65
N GLY A 36 -6.27 4.30 -0.14
CA GLY A 36 -5.68 5.63 -0.26
C GLY A 36 -4.37 5.62 -1.02
N GLY A 37 -3.86 6.80 -1.31
CA GLY A 37 -2.50 7.01 -1.81
C GLY A 37 -1.52 6.92 -0.64
N TRP A 38 -1.07 5.72 -0.34
CA TRP A 38 -0.20 5.45 0.81
C TRP A 38 1.22 5.95 0.61
N GLU A 39 1.68 5.88 -0.63
CA GLU A 39 3.11 6.11 -0.96
C GLU A 39 4.03 5.27 -0.04
N LEU A 40 3.65 4.01 0.21
CA LEU A 40 4.35 3.06 1.07
C LEU A 40 4.58 1.75 0.32
N MET A 41 5.72 1.13 0.57
CA MET A 41 6.07 -0.19 0.04
C MET A 41 6.56 -1.10 1.16
N ALA A 42 6.03 -2.31 1.23
CA ALA A 42 6.44 -3.30 2.21
C ALA A 42 7.72 -4.03 1.77
N HIS A 43 7.85 -4.32 0.49
CA HIS A 43 8.89 -5.17 -0.07
C HIS A 43 9.68 -4.46 -1.17
N HIS A 44 10.94 -4.87 -1.35
CA HIS A 44 11.75 -4.39 -2.49
C HIS A 44 11.18 -4.82 -3.84
N ALA A 45 10.45 -5.93 -3.89
CA ALA A 45 9.75 -6.39 -5.10
C ALA A 45 8.62 -5.44 -5.56
N ASP A 46 8.20 -4.50 -4.72
CA ASP A 46 7.25 -3.44 -5.06
C ASP A 46 7.88 -2.34 -5.93
N ALA A 47 9.18 -2.44 -6.21
CA ALA A 47 9.92 -1.54 -7.10
C ALA A 47 10.66 -2.33 -8.18
N GLU A 48 10.54 -1.89 -9.43
CA GLU A 48 11.14 -2.57 -10.59
C GLU A 48 12.67 -2.56 -10.57
N ASP A 49 13.27 -1.47 -10.08
CA ASP A 49 14.72 -1.32 -9.94
C ASP A 49 15.09 -0.89 -8.51
N ALA A 50 15.21 -1.86 -7.64
CA ALA A 50 15.50 -1.63 -6.23
C ALA A 50 16.99 -1.41 -5.91
N GLY A 51 17.85 -1.24 -6.92
CA GLY A 51 19.31 -1.26 -6.78
C GLY A 51 19.93 -0.22 -5.84
N ASN A 52 19.22 0.87 -5.49
CA ASN A 52 19.64 1.88 -4.51
C ASN A 52 18.44 2.48 -3.76
N SER A 53 17.59 1.63 -3.25
CA SER A 53 16.21 1.87 -2.86
C SER A 53 15.97 2.74 -1.61
N SER A 54 16.99 3.07 -0.84
CA SER A 54 16.80 3.88 0.39
C SER A 54 16.38 5.34 0.12
N SER A 55 16.51 5.81 -1.12
CA SER A 55 16.10 7.15 -1.55
C SER A 55 14.72 7.20 -2.22
N LEU A 56 14.12 6.05 -2.52
CA LEU A 56 12.79 6.01 -3.14
C LEU A 56 11.71 6.36 -2.11
N PRO A 57 10.68 7.14 -2.51
CA PRO A 57 9.53 7.41 -1.65
C PRO A 57 8.88 6.11 -1.19
N GLY A 58 8.53 6.01 0.09
CA GLY A 58 7.86 4.85 0.64
C GLY A 58 8.76 3.68 1.06
N LEU A 59 10.08 3.75 0.76
CA LEU A 59 11.03 2.68 1.11
C LEU A 59 12.00 3.05 2.24
N SER A 60 11.84 4.18 2.89
CA SER A 60 12.65 4.47 4.08
C SER A 60 12.45 3.37 5.15
N ALA A 61 13.47 3.12 5.96
CA ALA A 61 13.38 2.11 7.02
C ALA A 61 12.19 2.35 7.96
N SER A 62 11.87 3.63 8.23
CA SER A 62 10.75 4.00 9.10
C SER A 62 9.39 3.72 8.46
N GLU A 63 9.23 4.04 7.17
CA GLU A 63 7.98 3.80 6.43
C GLU A 63 7.70 2.31 6.27
N ARG A 64 8.71 1.56 5.85
CA ARG A 64 8.62 0.11 5.72
C ARG A 64 8.39 -0.58 7.07
N GLY A 65 9.09 -0.15 8.12
CA GLY A 65 8.90 -0.66 9.48
C GLY A 65 7.46 -0.48 9.94
N TRP A 66 6.89 0.72 9.74
CA TRP A 66 5.50 0.99 10.08
C TRP A 66 4.52 0.05 9.38
N LEU A 67 4.70 -0.18 8.07
CA LEU A 67 3.80 -1.03 7.30
C LEU A 67 3.91 -2.51 7.72
N LEU A 68 5.13 -3.00 7.95
CA LEU A 68 5.37 -4.36 8.44
C LEU A 68 4.82 -4.58 9.86
N ASP A 69 4.95 -3.59 10.75
CA ASP A 69 4.35 -3.63 12.09
C ASP A 69 2.83 -3.68 12.01
N LEU A 70 2.23 -2.91 11.09
CA LEU A 70 0.80 -2.96 10.85
C LEU A 70 0.34 -4.35 10.38
N PHE A 71 1.04 -4.95 9.42
CA PHE A 71 0.75 -6.31 8.95
C PHE A 71 0.95 -7.37 10.04
N SER A 72 1.88 -7.17 10.96
CA SER A 72 2.07 -8.05 12.12
C SER A 72 0.97 -7.89 13.18
N SER A 73 0.14 -6.86 13.07
CA SER A 73 -0.87 -6.51 14.07
C SER A 73 -2.31 -6.84 13.68
N GLY A 74 -2.53 -7.68 12.67
CA GLY A 74 -3.87 -8.14 12.25
C GLY A 74 -4.44 -7.39 11.06
N TYR A 75 -3.56 -6.81 10.23
CA TYR A 75 -3.88 -6.24 8.93
C TYR A 75 -3.05 -6.90 7.84
N SER A 76 -3.48 -6.79 6.60
CA SER A 76 -2.79 -7.37 5.44
C SER A 76 -2.93 -6.49 4.20
N ASP A 77 -2.05 -6.73 3.24
CA ASP A 77 -2.13 -6.19 1.89
C ASP A 77 -3.06 -7.05 1.03
N ALA A 78 -4.25 -6.54 0.75
CA ALA A 78 -5.25 -7.26 -0.05
C ALA A 78 -4.79 -7.52 -1.49
N PHE A 79 -3.89 -6.70 -2.03
CA PHE A 79 -3.37 -6.91 -3.37
C PHE A 79 -2.52 -8.19 -3.45
N SER A 80 -1.66 -8.41 -2.47
CA SER A 80 -0.81 -9.61 -2.40
C SER A 80 -1.63 -10.89 -2.21
N GLU A 81 -2.78 -10.82 -1.53
CA GLU A 81 -3.66 -11.97 -1.29
C GLU A 81 -4.47 -12.37 -2.53
N GLY A 82 -4.67 -11.47 -3.47
CA GLY A 82 -5.44 -11.71 -4.71
C GLY A 82 -4.67 -12.42 -5.81
N ASP A 83 -3.47 -12.97 -5.53
CA ASP A 83 -2.58 -13.62 -6.51
C ASP A 83 -2.27 -12.71 -7.72
N PRO A 84 -1.72 -11.51 -7.48
CA PRO A 84 -1.46 -10.54 -8.54
C PRO A 84 -0.35 -11.01 -9.47
N GLU A 85 -0.37 -10.51 -10.71
CA GLU A 85 0.74 -10.67 -11.63
C GLU A 85 2.02 -10.04 -11.07
N LEU A 86 3.15 -10.71 -11.25
CA LEU A 86 4.46 -10.16 -10.87
C LEU A 86 4.76 -8.90 -11.69
N GLY A 87 5.31 -7.88 -11.05
CA GLY A 87 5.66 -6.63 -11.73
C GLY A 87 4.50 -5.67 -11.94
N ALA A 88 3.40 -5.84 -11.20
CA ALA A 88 2.29 -4.89 -11.21
C ALA A 88 2.63 -3.63 -10.39
N TYR A 89 2.77 -2.48 -11.06
CA TYR A 89 3.13 -1.20 -10.45
C TYR A 89 1.97 -0.22 -10.52
N THR A 90 1.94 0.72 -9.57
CA THR A 90 0.87 1.72 -9.47
C THR A 90 1.32 3.14 -9.78
N TRP A 91 2.63 3.40 -9.77
CA TRP A 91 3.17 4.74 -9.97
C TRP A 91 4.56 4.71 -10.62
N TRP A 92 4.80 5.68 -11.51
CA TRP A 92 6.06 5.85 -12.24
C TRP A 92 6.57 7.28 -12.00
N PRO A 93 7.61 7.46 -11.16
CA PRO A 93 8.08 8.79 -10.73
C PRO A 93 8.58 9.66 -11.90
N ASP A 94 9.29 9.07 -12.84
CA ASP A 94 9.93 9.76 -13.96
C ASP A 94 9.26 9.44 -15.33
N GLY A 95 8.03 8.93 -15.32
CA GLY A 95 7.28 8.49 -16.49
C GLY A 95 7.53 7.02 -16.84
N ASP A 96 6.99 6.61 -17.99
CA ASP A 96 6.95 5.20 -18.40
C ASP A 96 8.33 4.57 -18.65
N ASP A 97 9.37 5.39 -18.82
CA ASP A 97 10.75 4.93 -19.06
C ASP A 97 11.53 4.67 -17.73
N ALA A 98 10.97 5.02 -16.61
CA ALA A 98 11.56 4.76 -15.29
C ALA A 98 10.86 3.57 -14.64
N GLY A 99 11.59 2.83 -13.82
CA GLY A 99 11.06 1.69 -13.09
C GLY A 99 9.79 2.04 -12.30
N GLY A 100 8.78 1.18 -12.39
CA GLY A 100 7.51 1.34 -11.68
C GLY A 100 7.64 1.03 -10.19
N LEU A 101 6.76 1.65 -9.40
CA LEU A 101 6.64 1.42 -7.95
C LEU A 101 5.20 1.01 -7.61
N ARG A 102 5.03 0.03 -6.72
CA ARG A 102 3.73 -0.32 -6.15
C ARG A 102 3.56 0.35 -4.80
N THR A 103 3.06 1.57 -4.81
CA THR A 103 2.90 2.45 -3.64
C THR A 103 1.48 2.51 -3.09
N ASP A 104 0.55 1.88 -3.79
CA ASP A 104 -0.87 1.90 -3.48
C ASP A 104 -1.40 0.49 -3.28
N THR A 105 -2.23 0.30 -2.28
CA THR A 105 -2.90 -0.98 -2.00
C THR A 105 -4.16 -0.76 -1.15
N HIS A 106 -4.95 -1.82 -0.96
CA HIS A 106 -5.95 -1.88 0.10
C HIS A 106 -5.33 -2.57 1.32
N ILE A 107 -5.23 -1.85 2.43
CA ILE A 107 -4.88 -2.45 3.72
C ILE A 107 -6.17 -2.93 4.36
N ILE A 108 -6.27 -4.22 4.67
CA ILE A 108 -7.49 -4.85 5.17
C ILE A 108 -7.26 -5.52 6.52
N SER A 109 -8.33 -5.62 7.32
CA SER A 109 -8.31 -6.49 8.49
C SER A 109 -8.15 -7.95 8.08
N GLU A 110 -7.37 -8.74 8.80
CA GLU A 110 -7.14 -10.18 8.51
C GLU A 110 -8.42 -10.99 8.36
N ILE A 111 -9.50 -10.63 9.06
CA ILE A 111 -10.80 -11.31 8.93
C ILE A 111 -11.40 -11.22 7.52
N LEU A 112 -10.89 -10.34 6.66
CA LEU A 112 -11.32 -10.17 5.28
C LEU A 112 -10.43 -10.91 4.27
N LEU A 113 -9.32 -11.54 4.69
CA LEU A 113 -8.39 -12.22 3.79
C LEU A 113 -9.09 -13.25 2.91
N GLU A 114 -9.87 -14.14 3.52
CA GLU A 114 -10.62 -15.17 2.79
C GLU A 114 -11.73 -14.61 1.88
N ARG A 115 -11.98 -13.31 1.95
CA ARG A 115 -12.98 -12.63 1.13
C ARG A 115 -12.40 -11.97 -0.11
N VAL A 116 -11.09 -11.84 -0.22
CA VAL A 116 -10.42 -11.38 -1.43
C VAL A 116 -10.59 -12.43 -2.52
N ARG A 117 -11.07 -12.02 -3.70
CA ARG A 117 -11.30 -12.92 -4.84
C ARG A 117 -10.38 -12.63 -6.01
N ARG A 118 -10.07 -11.37 -6.22
CA ARG A 118 -9.23 -10.92 -7.32
C ARG A 118 -8.56 -9.61 -6.94
N ALA A 119 -7.32 -9.44 -7.39
CA ALA A 119 -6.59 -8.18 -7.30
C ALA A 119 -5.93 -7.90 -8.65
N TYR A 120 -6.04 -6.67 -9.15
CA TYR A 120 -5.35 -6.25 -10.37
C TYR A 120 -5.15 -4.73 -10.37
N ILE A 121 -4.24 -4.29 -11.24
CA ILE A 121 -4.03 -2.88 -11.53
C ILE A 121 -4.71 -2.57 -12.86
N TYR A 122 -5.53 -1.52 -12.89
CA TYR A 122 -6.18 -1.07 -14.10
C TYR A 122 -5.22 -0.20 -14.92
N ASP A 123 -4.79 -0.71 -16.06
CA ASP A 123 -3.81 -0.10 -16.97
C ASP A 123 -4.34 0.20 -18.39
N GLU A 124 -5.61 -0.15 -18.68
CA GLU A 124 -6.20 0.06 -20.00
C GLU A 124 -6.22 1.54 -20.43
N LYS A 125 -6.26 2.46 -19.45
CA LYS A 125 -6.30 3.89 -19.69
C LYS A 125 -5.64 4.65 -18.53
N ALA A 126 -4.74 5.57 -18.83
CA ALA A 126 -4.19 6.49 -17.86
C ALA A 126 -5.27 7.47 -17.38
N LEU A 127 -5.75 7.27 -16.14
CA LEU A 127 -6.74 8.11 -15.49
C LEU A 127 -6.11 9.20 -14.60
N SER A 128 -4.91 8.94 -14.11
CA SER A 128 -4.11 9.85 -13.29
C SER A 128 -2.62 9.49 -13.42
N ARG A 129 -1.77 10.06 -12.57
CA ARG A 129 -0.36 9.66 -12.45
C ARG A 129 -0.18 8.32 -11.70
N HIS A 130 -1.24 7.81 -11.08
CA HIS A 130 -1.28 6.49 -10.47
C HIS A 130 -2.27 5.60 -11.24
N ALA A 131 -1.92 4.34 -11.40
CA ALA A 131 -2.83 3.32 -11.90
C ALA A 131 -3.73 2.83 -10.75
N PRO A 132 -5.06 2.73 -10.96
CA PRO A 132 -5.97 2.27 -9.93
C PRO A 132 -5.71 0.81 -9.51
N VAL A 133 -5.66 0.55 -8.21
CA VAL A 133 -5.71 -0.80 -7.64
C VAL A 133 -7.17 -1.22 -7.50
N VAL A 134 -7.53 -2.35 -8.07
CA VAL A 134 -8.89 -2.90 -8.02
C VAL A 134 -8.86 -4.23 -7.27
N ILE A 135 -9.69 -4.35 -6.26
CA ILE A 135 -9.83 -5.57 -5.46
C ILE A 135 -11.30 -5.98 -5.41
N ASP A 136 -11.57 -7.22 -5.81
CA ASP A 136 -12.90 -7.81 -5.70
C ASP A 136 -13.01 -8.58 -4.38
N TYR A 137 -14.05 -8.26 -3.61
CA TYR A 137 -14.34 -8.89 -2.33
C TYR A 137 -15.67 -9.63 -2.36
N ASP A 138 -15.71 -10.84 -1.81
CA ASP A 138 -16.94 -11.60 -1.56
C ASP A 138 -17.55 -11.18 -0.21
N LEU A 139 -18.30 -10.09 -0.23
CA LEU A 139 -18.95 -9.52 0.94
C LEU A 139 -20.47 -9.51 0.75
N THR A 140 -21.20 -9.98 1.75
CA THR A 140 -22.65 -9.77 1.85
C THR A 140 -22.89 -8.53 2.71
N LEU A 141 -23.51 -7.51 2.14
CA LEU A 141 -23.89 -6.28 2.83
C LEU A 141 -25.25 -6.43 3.51
#